data_7c5c19ca6d1b83622d02564204f078c9
#
_entry.id   7c5c19ca6d1b83622d02564204f078c9
#
_cell.length_a   1.000
_cell.length_b   1.000
_cell.length_c   1.000
_cell.angle_alpha   90.00
_cell.angle_beta   90.00
_cell.angle_gamma   90.00
#
_symmetry.space_group_name_H-M   'P 1'
#
loop_
_entity.id
_entity.type
_entity.pdbx_description
1 polymer ?
#
loop_
_entity_poly.entity_id
_entity_poly.type
_entity_poly.pdbx_seq_one_letter_code
_entity_poly.pdbx_strand_id
1 'polypeptide(L)'
;MIARFMSVALLSLLTATAGAQPKIGYAEKKFDLGTIYRGEVIEHTLTLKNTGTELLSLGSIDASCGCTGTIASNKEIRPGETGTLAITFNSRNFSGTVHKTVTINSNAANEPRVVIEFTANVIDEILTTPAHFWFKDAEIGRKTRLILTVKNNGKEPLRLTGWHSQLTGLVLTLPSSPIEPGKAAELYADFTPDKTVPILSDGVFVATSNLRQLELFLPVYGNVREFKFE
;
A
#
# COMPACT_ATOMS: atom_id res chain seq x y z
N MET A 1 -62.04 58.09 -42.26
CA MET A 1 -62.11 56.89 -41.35
C MET A 1 -60.79 56.14 -41.45
N ILE A 2 -59.92 56.29 -40.47
CA ILE A 2 -58.59 55.67 -40.46
C ILE A 2 -58.65 54.54 -39.41
N ALA A 3 -58.62 53.28 -39.87
CA ALA A 3 -58.61 52.10 -38.99
C ALA A 3 -57.16 51.85 -38.51
N ARG A 4 -56.92 51.97 -37.21
CA ARG A 4 -55.65 51.55 -36.54
C ARG A 4 -55.68 50.07 -36.28
N PHE A 5 -54.81 49.28 -36.96
CA PHE A 5 -54.52 47.93 -36.61
C PHE A 5 -53.52 47.91 -35.46
N MET A 6 -53.96 47.39 -34.29
CA MET A 6 -53.12 47.14 -33.14
C MET A 6 -52.56 45.70 -33.26
N SER A 7 -51.30 45.61 -33.67
CA SER A 7 -50.58 44.31 -33.64
C SER A 7 -50.22 43.95 -32.21
N VAL A 8 -50.84 42.92 -31.66
CA VAL A 8 -50.44 42.27 -30.38
C VAL A 8 -49.32 41.33 -30.69
N ALA A 9 -48.11 41.75 -30.31
CA ALA A 9 -46.94 40.81 -30.33
C ALA A 9 -47.03 39.86 -29.17
N LEU A 10 -47.32 38.59 -29.47
CA LEU A 10 -47.32 37.45 -28.50
C LEU A 10 -45.86 37.06 -28.21
N LEU A 11 -45.31 37.54 -27.08
CA LEU A 11 -43.99 37.18 -26.59
C LEU A 11 -44.07 35.80 -25.98
N SER A 12 -43.71 34.75 -26.73
CA SER A 12 -43.63 33.40 -26.24
C SER A 12 -42.40 33.23 -25.33
N LEU A 13 -42.62 33.20 -24.00
CA LEU A 13 -41.63 32.84 -23.00
C LEU A 13 -41.26 31.35 -23.19
N LEU A 14 -40.15 31.06 -23.86
CA LEU A 14 -39.55 29.75 -23.83
C LEU A 14 -39.00 29.52 -22.40
N THR A 15 -39.76 28.94 -21.53
CA THR A 15 -39.25 28.38 -20.27
C THR A 15 -38.39 27.14 -20.61
N ALA A 16 -37.07 27.28 -20.60
CA ALA A 16 -36.15 26.13 -20.61
C ALA A 16 -36.45 25.32 -19.37
N THR A 17 -37.16 24.21 -19.51
CA THR A 17 -37.28 23.20 -18.46
C THR A 17 -35.92 22.60 -18.30
N ALA A 18 -35.15 23.08 -17.32
CA ALA A 18 -33.97 22.29 -16.83
C ALA A 18 -34.50 20.94 -16.40
N GLY A 19 -34.27 19.92 -17.23
CA GLY A 19 -34.73 18.56 -16.95
C GLY A 19 -34.27 18.12 -15.55
N ALA A 20 -35.20 17.60 -14.77
CA ALA A 20 -34.88 17.00 -13.49
C ALA A 20 -33.86 15.88 -13.71
N GLN A 21 -32.72 15.93 -13.08
CA GLN A 21 -31.62 14.97 -13.27
C GLN A 21 -30.81 14.76 -11.98
N PRO A 22 -30.35 13.54 -11.70
CA PRO A 22 -29.37 13.30 -10.66
C PRO A 22 -28.00 13.85 -11.09
N LYS A 23 -27.27 14.46 -10.16
CA LYS A 23 -25.90 14.95 -10.38
C LYS A 23 -25.02 14.59 -9.22
N ILE A 24 -23.83 14.04 -9.51
CA ILE A 24 -22.84 13.69 -8.52
C ILE A 24 -21.87 14.86 -8.30
N GLY A 25 -21.66 15.21 -7.04
CA GLY A 25 -20.58 16.05 -6.56
C GLY A 25 -19.72 15.25 -5.60
N TYR A 26 -18.45 15.60 -5.46
CA TYR A 26 -17.49 14.97 -4.58
C TYR A 26 -16.52 16.01 -4.05
N ALA A 27 -15.93 15.75 -2.86
CA ALA A 27 -14.99 16.66 -2.24
C ALA A 27 -13.68 16.76 -3.04
N GLU A 28 -13.20 15.61 -3.57
CA GLU A 28 -11.95 15.53 -4.30
C GLU A 28 -11.93 14.32 -5.24
N LYS A 29 -11.13 14.39 -6.31
CA LYS A 29 -10.85 13.27 -7.22
C LYS A 29 -9.47 12.66 -6.98
N LYS A 30 -8.58 13.38 -6.29
CA LYS A 30 -7.22 12.96 -6.03
C LYS A 30 -6.86 13.31 -4.60
N PHE A 31 -6.25 12.34 -3.91
CA PHE A 31 -5.71 12.54 -2.58
C PHE A 31 -4.41 11.75 -2.39
N ASP A 32 -3.61 12.16 -1.41
CA ASP A 32 -2.37 11.51 -1.04
C ASP A 32 -2.48 11.01 0.40
N LEU A 33 -2.26 9.70 0.60
CA LEU A 33 -2.19 9.09 1.92
C LEU A 33 -0.85 9.37 2.63
N GLY A 34 0.08 10.04 1.93
CA GLY A 34 1.40 10.36 2.44
C GLY A 34 2.32 9.14 2.56
N THR A 35 3.26 9.22 3.51
CA THR A 35 4.17 8.11 3.80
C THR A 35 3.56 7.20 4.85
N ILE A 36 3.43 5.92 4.49
CA ILE A 36 2.87 4.86 5.35
C ILE A 36 3.84 3.70 5.44
N TYR A 37 3.75 2.91 6.49
CA TYR A 37 4.59 1.72 6.64
C TYR A 37 3.97 0.51 5.96
N ARG A 38 4.80 -0.38 5.43
CA ARG A 38 4.34 -1.67 4.89
C ARG A 38 3.57 -2.44 5.95
N GLY A 39 2.38 -2.94 5.58
CA GLY A 39 1.48 -3.66 6.47
C GLY A 39 0.45 -2.78 7.18
N GLU A 40 0.52 -1.45 7.04
CA GLU A 40 -0.54 -0.58 7.52
C GLU A 40 -1.79 -0.69 6.64
N VAL A 41 -2.93 -0.56 7.31
CA VAL A 41 -4.25 -0.45 6.67
C VAL A 41 -4.76 0.95 6.94
N ILE A 42 -4.88 1.74 5.88
CA ILE A 42 -5.32 3.14 5.96
C ILE A 42 -6.73 3.24 5.41
N GLU A 43 -7.59 3.97 6.10
CA GLU A 43 -8.93 4.31 5.65
C GLU A 43 -9.01 5.80 5.33
N HIS A 44 -9.58 6.11 4.16
CA HIS A 44 -9.91 7.46 3.73
C HIS A 44 -11.40 7.53 3.40
N THR A 45 -12.09 8.55 3.91
CA THR A 45 -13.53 8.73 3.69
C THR A 45 -13.77 9.86 2.70
N LEU A 46 -14.30 9.50 1.53
CA LEU A 46 -14.74 10.44 0.51
C LEU A 46 -16.21 10.82 0.72
N THR A 47 -16.51 12.12 0.71
CA THR A 47 -17.90 12.60 0.72
C THR A 47 -18.41 12.78 -0.71
N LEU A 48 -19.54 12.12 -1.00
CA LEU A 48 -20.32 12.28 -2.22
C LEU A 48 -21.57 13.11 -1.92
N LYS A 49 -21.98 13.96 -2.84
CA LYS A 49 -23.20 14.80 -2.72
C LYS A 49 -24.07 14.67 -3.96
N ASN A 50 -25.35 14.54 -3.79
CA ASN A 50 -26.29 14.72 -4.90
C ASN A 50 -26.58 16.22 -5.07
N THR A 51 -26.01 16.81 -6.11
CA THR A 51 -26.22 18.23 -6.48
C THR A 51 -27.33 18.41 -7.51
N GLY A 52 -28.01 17.33 -7.88
CA GLY A 52 -29.13 17.32 -8.82
C GLY A 52 -30.48 17.45 -8.12
N THR A 53 -31.53 17.20 -8.89
CA THR A 53 -32.96 17.32 -8.46
C THR A 53 -33.65 15.96 -8.40
N GLU A 54 -33.00 14.90 -8.87
CA GLU A 54 -33.50 13.52 -8.85
C GLU A 54 -32.61 12.62 -8.00
N LEU A 55 -33.10 11.43 -7.65
CA LEU A 55 -32.38 10.44 -6.85
C LEU A 55 -31.08 10.01 -7.55
N LEU A 56 -29.93 10.18 -6.88
CA LEU A 56 -28.64 9.68 -7.32
C LEU A 56 -28.47 8.25 -6.80
N SER A 57 -28.36 7.29 -7.74
CA SER A 57 -28.11 5.88 -7.41
C SER A 57 -26.68 5.49 -7.80
N LEU A 58 -25.93 5.03 -6.82
CA LEU A 58 -24.57 4.48 -7.02
C LEU A 58 -24.67 3.01 -7.47
N GLY A 59 -24.08 2.70 -8.61
CA GLY A 59 -23.98 1.37 -9.15
C GLY A 59 -22.80 0.58 -8.58
N SER A 60 -21.95 0.02 -9.48
CA SER A 60 -20.72 -0.64 -9.07
C SER A 60 -19.67 0.37 -8.62
N ILE A 61 -18.90 -0.04 -7.62
CA ILE A 61 -17.73 0.70 -7.11
C ILE A 61 -16.56 -0.27 -7.19
N ASP A 62 -15.65 0.00 -8.11
CA ASP A 62 -14.59 -0.93 -8.50
C ASP A 62 -13.22 -0.34 -8.17
N ALA A 63 -12.46 -1.04 -7.33
CA ALA A 63 -11.08 -0.70 -7.03
C ALA A 63 -10.12 -1.34 -8.04
N SER A 64 -9.01 -0.64 -8.36
CA SER A 64 -7.99 -1.11 -9.32
C SER A 64 -7.20 -2.35 -8.86
N CYS A 65 -7.35 -2.78 -7.60
CA CYS A 65 -6.74 -4.00 -7.06
C CYS A 65 -7.55 -4.54 -5.88
N GLY A 66 -7.39 -5.84 -5.57
CA GLY A 66 -7.94 -6.46 -4.36
C GLY A 66 -7.33 -5.96 -3.03
N CYS A 67 -6.36 -5.07 -3.09
CA CYS A 67 -5.73 -4.41 -1.94
C CYS A 67 -6.50 -3.17 -1.45
N THR A 68 -7.54 -2.74 -2.19
CA THR A 68 -8.39 -1.60 -1.87
C THR A 68 -9.83 -2.07 -1.68
N GLY A 69 -10.34 -1.90 -0.48
CA GLY A 69 -11.75 -2.11 -0.15
C GLY A 69 -12.56 -0.82 -0.32
N THR A 70 -13.83 -0.95 -0.63
CA THR A 70 -14.74 0.21 -0.74
C THR A 70 -16.08 -0.11 -0.10
N ILE A 71 -16.58 0.78 0.75
CA ILE A 71 -17.88 0.66 1.40
C ILE A 71 -18.61 2.00 1.31
N ALA A 72 -19.74 2.04 0.59
CA ALA A 72 -20.61 3.20 0.56
C ALA A 72 -21.60 3.15 1.73
N SER A 73 -21.82 4.27 2.42
CA SER A 73 -22.81 4.38 3.50
C SER A 73 -24.24 4.15 2.98
N ASN A 74 -24.53 4.72 1.82
CA ASN A 74 -25.81 4.56 1.12
C ASN A 74 -25.55 4.49 -0.39
N LYS A 75 -26.27 3.60 -1.08
CA LYS A 75 -26.25 3.56 -2.55
C LYS A 75 -27.22 4.56 -3.20
N GLU A 76 -28.14 5.10 -2.43
CA GLU A 76 -29.14 6.07 -2.88
C GLU A 76 -28.98 7.36 -2.09
N ILE A 77 -28.77 8.47 -2.79
CA ILE A 77 -28.56 9.81 -2.20
C ILE A 77 -29.65 10.73 -2.75
N ARG A 78 -30.51 11.25 -1.88
CA ARG A 78 -31.58 12.16 -2.27
C ARG A 78 -31.03 13.51 -2.69
N PRO A 79 -31.79 14.32 -3.46
CA PRO A 79 -31.40 15.69 -3.82
C PRO A 79 -30.95 16.52 -2.61
N GLY A 80 -29.77 17.10 -2.71
CA GLY A 80 -29.16 17.92 -1.65
C GLY A 80 -28.46 17.17 -0.54
N GLU A 81 -28.71 15.86 -0.39
CA GLU A 81 -28.09 15.01 0.65
C GLU A 81 -26.67 14.57 0.26
N THR A 82 -25.96 14.06 1.27
CA THR A 82 -24.62 13.50 1.13
C THR A 82 -24.59 12.03 1.52
N GLY A 83 -23.68 11.28 0.89
CA GLY A 83 -23.28 9.94 1.29
C GLY A 83 -21.76 9.89 1.48
N THR A 84 -21.26 8.86 2.13
CA THR A 84 -19.82 8.64 2.30
C THR A 84 -19.38 7.35 1.61
N LEU A 85 -18.16 7.36 1.08
CA LEU A 85 -17.46 6.21 0.55
C LEU A 85 -16.18 6.02 1.34
N ALA A 86 -16.12 4.98 2.19
CA ALA A 86 -14.89 4.56 2.84
C ALA A 86 -14.02 3.79 1.85
N ILE A 87 -12.78 4.21 1.69
CA ILE A 87 -11.75 3.60 0.84
C ILE A 87 -10.66 3.10 1.77
N THR A 88 -10.49 1.77 1.85
CA THR A 88 -9.49 1.12 2.70
C THR A 88 -8.34 0.60 1.84
N PHE A 89 -7.12 1.01 2.11
CA PHE A 89 -5.91 0.54 1.42
C PHE A 89 -5.04 -0.30 2.36
N ASN A 90 -4.74 -1.55 1.97
CA ASN A 90 -3.81 -2.44 2.67
C ASN A 90 -2.45 -2.43 1.96
N SER A 91 -1.44 -1.91 2.64
CA SER A 91 -0.10 -1.69 2.09
C SER A 91 0.83 -2.92 2.16
N ARG A 92 0.38 -4.07 2.70
CA ARG A 92 1.24 -5.25 2.99
C ARG A 92 2.12 -5.71 1.82
N ASN A 93 1.57 -5.69 0.60
CA ASN A 93 2.25 -6.20 -0.59
C ASN A 93 2.86 -5.09 -1.47
N PHE A 94 3.07 -3.89 -0.90
CA PHE A 94 3.58 -2.74 -1.64
C PHE A 94 4.86 -2.19 -1.02
N SER A 95 5.65 -1.49 -1.85
CA SER A 95 6.86 -0.76 -1.47
C SER A 95 7.07 0.39 -2.45
N GLY A 96 7.57 1.53 -1.96
CA GLY A 96 7.76 2.75 -2.75
C GLY A 96 6.45 3.45 -3.08
N THR A 97 6.48 4.27 -4.14
CA THR A 97 5.31 5.05 -4.56
C THR A 97 4.24 4.17 -5.19
N VAL A 98 3.02 4.27 -4.69
CA VAL A 98 1.85 3.51 -5.14
C VAL A 98 0.82 4.48 -5.71
N HIS A 99 0.22 4.11 -6.85
CA HIS A 99 -0.91 4.82 -7.48
C HIS A 99 -2.08 3.85 -7.59
N LYS A 100 -3.25 4.25 -7.12
CA LYS A 100 -4.47 3.45 -7.13
C LYS A 100 -5.66 4.27 -7.57
N THR A 101 -6.67 3.57 -8.09
CA THR A 101 -7.92 4.20 -8.51
C THR A 101 -9.12 3.44 -7.96
N VAL A 102 -10.18 4.19 -7.71
CA VAL A 102 -11.52 3.69 -7.41
C VAL A 102 -12.47 4.29 -8.42
N THR A 103 -13.18 3.45 -9.16
CA THR A 103 -14.19 3.85 -10.15
C THR A 103 -15.57 3.74 -9.53
N ILE A 104 -16.35 4.81 -9.54
CA ILE A 104 -17.73 4.88 -9.07
C ILE A 104 -18.63 5.03 -10.30
N ASN A 105 -19.49 4.07 -10.57
CA ASN A 105 -20.52 4.17 -11.59
C ASN A 105 -21.83 4.60 -10.95
N SER A 106 -22.60 5.43 -11.65
CA SER A 106 -23.87 5.97 -11.14
C SER A 106 -24.81 6.37 -12.27
N ASN A 107 -26.05 6.76 -11.93
CA ASN A 107 -27.01 7.33 -12.86
C ASN A 107 -26.83 8.86 -13.02
N ALA A 108 -25.76 9.46 -12.53
CA ALA A 108 -25.53 10.92 -12.60
C ALA A 108 -25.42 11.39 -14.04
N ALA A 109 -26.19 12.44 -14.40
CA ALA A 109 -26.18 12.99 -15.75
C ALA A 109 -24.93 13.80 -16.09
N ASN A 110 -24.30 14.39 -15.07
CA ASN A 110 -23.06 15.15 -15.25
C ASN A 110 -21.82 14.29 -15.39
N GLU A 111 -21.73 13.19 -14.64
CA GLU A 111 -20.57 12.30 -14.64
C GLU A 111 -21.00 10.88 -14.20
N PRO A 112 -21.48 10.02 -15.14
CA PRO A 112 -21.95 8.68 -14.83
C PRO A 112 -20.86 7.76 -14.29
N ARG A 113 -19.60 8.07 -14.61
CA ARG A 113 -18.40 7.34 -14.17
C ARG A 113 -17.37 8.31 -13.59
N VAL A 114 -17.23 8.28 -12.27
CA VAL A 114 -16.23 9.05 -11.55
C VAL A 114 -15.02 8.15 -11.26
N VAL A 115 -13.80 8.64 -11.53
CA VAL A 115 -12.55 7.97 -11.17
C VAL A 115 -11.87 8.78 -10.07
N ILE A 116 -11.71 8.18 -8.92
CA ILE A 116 -10.96 8.72 -7.78
C ILE A 116 -9.57 8.12 -7.83
N GLU A 117 -8.54 8.95 -7.76
CA GLU A 117 -7.13 8.55 -7.74
C GLU A 117 -6.53 8.81 -6.36
N PHE A 118 -5.68 7.90 -5.87
CA PHE A 118 -4.89 8.18 -4.69
C PHE A 118 -3.46 7.66 -4.81
N THR A 119 -2.58 8.31 -4.05
CA THR A 119 -1.16 7.96 -3.93
C THR A 119 -0.81 7.62 -2.50
N ALA A 120 0.24 6.82 -2.33
CA ALA A 120 0.90 6.55 -1.06
C ALA A 120 2.39 6.28 -1.33
N ASN A 121 3.25 6.63 -0.37
CA ASN A 121 4.65 6.19 -0.37
C ASN A 121 4.82 5.13 0.72
N VAL A 122 4.89 3.86 0.32
CA VAL A 122 5.03 2.73 1.25
C VAL A 122 6.50 2.48 1.54
N ILE A 123 6.89 2.57 2.82
CA ILE A 123 8.26 2.32 3.27
C ILE A 123 8.33 1.10 4.20
N ASP A 124 9.46 0.39 4.16
CA ASP A 124 9.77 -0.65 5.12
C ASP A 124 10.28 -0.05 6.43
N GLU A 125 9.76 -0.52 7.55
CA GLU A 125 10.28 -0.13 8.87
C GLU A 125 11.62 -0.75 9.17
N ILE A 126 11.87 -1.95 8.65
CA ILE A 126 13.13 -2.69 8.83
C ILE A 126 13.79 -2.84 7.47
N LEU A 127 14.94 -2.20 7.30
CA LEU A 127 15.75 -2.35 6.10
C LEU A 127 17.00 -3.16 6.41
N THR A 128 17.40 -4.00 5.46
CA THR A 128 18.63 -4.80 5.55
C THR A 128 19.56 -4.49 4.38
N THR A 129 20.84 -4.35 4.65
CA THR A 129 21.86 -4.11 3.65
C THR A 129 23.09 -4.95 3.93
N PRO A 130 23.45 -5.91 3.07
CA PRO A 130 22.71 -6.37 1.90
C PRO A 130 21.36 -7.01 2.27
N ALA A 131 20.47 -7.22 1.28
CA ALA A 131 19.14 -7.82 1.50
C ALA A 131 19.17 -9.34 1.79
N HIS A 132 20.33 -9.97 1.66
CA HIS A 132 20.54 -11.41 1.82
C HIS A 132 21.99 -11.71 2.19
N PHE A 133 22.25 -12.89 2.74
CA PHE A 133 23.60 -13.43 2.91
C PHE A 133 24.02 -14.19 1.65
N TRP A 134 25.25 -13.96 1.18
CA TRP A 134 25.82 -14.64 0.03
C TRP A 134 27.14 -15.32 0.40
N PHE A 135 27.08 -16.62 0.79
CA PHE A 135 28.25 -17.44 1.10
C PHE A 135 28.85 -18.03 -0.18
N LYS A 136 29.64 -17.23 -0.87
CA LYS A 136 30.33 -17.66 -2.09
C LYS A 136 31.53 -18.53 -1.73
N ASP A 137 31.58 -19.73 -2.33
CA ASP A 137 32.70 -20.68 -2.19
C ASP A 137 33.06 -20.97 -0.73
N ALA A 138 32.06 -21.11 0.16
CA ALA A 138 32.28 -21.51 1.52
C ALA A 138 32.94 -22.93 1.56
N GLU A 139 33.85 -23.13 2.49
CA GLU A 139 34.63 -24.37 2.56
C GLU A 139 34.22 -25.21 3.79
N ILE A 140 34.13 -26.55 3.63
CA ILE A 140 33.79 -27.48 4.72
C ILE A 140 34.74 -27.27 5.90
N GLY A 141 34.16 -27.16 7.10
CA GLY A 141 34.90 -27.02 8.36
C GLY A 141 35.51 -25.62 8.58
N ARG A 142 35.43 -24.72 7.60
CA ARG A 142 35.95 -23.35 7.68
C ARG A 142 34.85 -22.33 7.96
N LYS A 143 35.03 -21.56 9.03
CA LYS A 143 34.10 -20.49 9.37
C LYS A 143 34.22 -19.34 8.39
N THR A 144 33.10 -18.95 7.81
CA THR A 144 32.95 -17.71 7.02
C THR A 144 32.00 -16.76 7.73
N ARG A 145 32.43 -15.54 7.99
CA ARG A 145 31.60 -14.49 8.58
C ARG A 145 31.11 -13.52 7.52
N LEU A 146 29.80 -13.26 7.49
CA LEU A 146 29.18 -12.18 6.75
C LEU A 146 28.51 -11.20 7.70
N ILE A 147 28.45 -9.93 7.26
CA ILE A 147 27.85 -8.84 8.01
C ILE A 147 26.66 -8.32 7.21
N LEU A 148 25.57 -8.08 7.91
CA LEU A 148 24.39 -7.45 7.39
C LEU A 148 23.98 -6.32 8.32
N THR A 149 23.76 -5.15 7.79
CA THR A 149 23.28 -3.99 8.54
C THR A 149 21.77 -4.00 8.58
N VAL A 150 21.18 -3.91 9.77
CA VAL A 150 19.75 -3.75 10.00
C VAL A 150 19.51 -2.30 10.39
N LYS A 151 18.70 -1.59 9.62
CA LYS A 151 18.30 -0.20 9.89
C LYS A 151 16.86 -0.14 10.34
N ASN A 152 16.60 0.58 11.43
CA ASN A 152 15.27 0.89 11.89
C ASN A 152 14.78 2.21 11.24
N ASN A 153 13.87 2.11 10.28
CA ASN A 153 13.17 3.26 9.69
C ASN A 153 11.83 3.56 10.38
N GLY A 154 11.47 2.75 11.39
CA GLY A 154 10.26 2.94 12.18
C GLY A 154 10.37 4.08 13.18
N LYS A 155 9.31 4.28 13.94
CA LYS A 155 9.21 5.32 14.99
C LYS A 155 9.54 4.79 16.39
N GLU A 156 9.53 3.47 16.57
CA GLU A 156 9.76 2.81 17.86
C GLU A 156 11.12 2.09 17.85
N PRO A 157 11.78 1.93 19.02
CA PRO A 157 13.00 1.14 19.14
C PRO A 157 12.78 -0.31 18.70
N LEU A 158 13.63 -0.81 17.79
CA LEU A 158 13.56 -2.16 17.24
C LEU A 158 14.48 -3.10 18.02
N ARG A 159 13.94 -4.18 18.56
CA ARG A 159 14.71 -5.30 19.14
C ARG A 159 14.66 -6.51 18.22
N LEU A 160 15.80 -7.16 18.05
CA LEU A 160 15.91 -8.48 17.44
C LEU A 160 16.08 -9.49 18.61
N THR A 161 15.10 -10.37 18.82
CA THR A 161 14.98 -11.11 20.08
C THR A 161 15.36 -12.58 19.99
N GLY A 162 15.46 -13.13 18.78
CA GLY A 162 15.81 -14.52 18.52
C GLY A 162 15.89 -14.80 17.04
N TRP A 163 16.35 -15.99 16.69
CA TRP A 163 16.41 -16.43 15.30
C TRP A 163 16.28 -17.95 15.18
N HIS A 164 15.88 -18.43 14.00
CA HIS A 164 15.92 -19.84 13.63
C HIS A 164 16.22 -20.01 12.14
N SER A 165 16.80 -21.13 11.78
CA SER A 165 17.12 -21.56 10.41
C SER A 165 17.19 -23.07 10.34
N GLN A 166 16.96 -23.64 9.16
CA GLN A 166 17.22 -25.06 8.88
C GLN A 166 18.67 -25.32 8.46
N LEU A 167 19.44 -24.27 8.19
CA LEU A 167 20.83 -24.39 7.72
C LEU A 167 21.78 -24.78 8.86
N THR A 168 22.24 -26.02 8.82
CA THR A 168 23.22 -26.56 9.78
C THR A 168 24.54 -25.79 9.67
N GLY A 169 25.16 -25.50 10.82
CA GLY A 169 26.44 -24.79 10.89
C GLY A 169 26.36 -23.29 10.78
N LEU A 170 25.15 -22.72 10.64
CA LEU A 170 24.92 -21.29 10.70
C LEU A 170 24.67 -20.82 12.14
N VAL A 171 25.32 -19.72 12.54
CA VAL A 171 25.10 -19.03 13.82
C VAL A 171 24.96 -17.56 13.58
N LEU A 172 23.87 -16.96 14.07
CA LEU A 172 23.67 -15.52 14.04
C LEU A 172 24.05 -14.87 15.38
N THR A 173 24.71 -13.73 15.29
CA THR A 173 24.91 -12.83 16.43
C THR A 173 24.06 -11.59 16.21
N LEU A 174 23.05 -11.40 17.04
CA LEU A 174 22.12 -10.27 17.00
C LEU A 174 22.67 -9.10 17.83
N PRO A 175 22.29 -7.85 17.49
CA PRO A 175 22.57 -6.70 18.34
C PRO A 175 21.98 -6.88 19.75
N SER A 176 22.77 -6.61 20.78
CA SER A 176 22.35 -6.73 22.19
C SER A 176 21.44 -5.58 22.66
N SER A 177 21.57 -4.42 22.04
CA SER A 177 20.78 -3.21 22.33
C SER A 177 19.69 -2.99 21.29
N PRO A 178 18.60 -2.29 21.64
CA PRO A 178 17.60 -1.86 20.66
C PRO A 178 18.24 -0.97 19.60
N ILE A 179 17.74 -1.07 18.38
CA ILE A 179 18.09 -0.17 17.28
C ILE A 179 17.11 1.01 17.34
N GLU A 180 17.57 2.18 17.75
CA GLU A 180 16.75 3.38 17.87
C GLU A 180 16.23 3.85 16.49
N PRO A 181 15.11 4.59 16.44
CA PRO A 181 14.58 5.18 15.21
C PRO A 181 15.62 5.90 14.39
N GLY A 182 15.71 5.59 13.10
CA GLY A 182 16.69 6.13 12.16
C GLY A 182 18.11 5.58 12.29
N LYS A 183 18.39 4.73 13.30
CA LYS A 183 19.70 4.12 13.52
C LYS A 183 19.80 2.74 12.86
N ALA A 184 21.04 2.24 12.81
CA ALA A 184 21.35 0.93 12.28
C ALA A 184 22.28 0.16 13.21
N ALA A 185 22.24 -1.17 13.14
CA ALA A 185 23.14 -2.06 13.84
C ALA A 185 23.58 -3.21 12.93
N GLU A 186 24.74 -3.79 13.24
CA GLU A 186 25.25 -4.95 12.51
C GLU A 186 24.71 -6.24 13.09
N LEU A 187 24.42 -7.17 12.20
CA LEU A 187 24.06 -8.56 12.45
C LEU A 187 25.13 -9.41 11.78
N TYR A 188 25.71 -10.35 12.52
CA TYR A 188 26.77 -11.21 12.01
C TYR A 188 26.22 -12.61 11.77
N ALA A 189 26.56 -13.19 10.61
CA ALA A 189 26.27 -14.57 10.26
C ALA A 189 27.59 -15.35 10.13
N ASP A 190 27.85 -16.24 11.04
CA ASP A 190 28.97 -17.18 11.02
C ASP A 190 28.47 -18.52 10.47
N PHE A 191 29.00 -18.93 9.33
CA PHE A 191 28.66 -20.21 8.70
C PHE A 191 29.87 -21.14 8.66
N THR A 192 29.71 -22.32 9.23
CA THR A 192 30.73 -23.42 9.19
C THR A 192 30.04 -24.67 8.64
N PRO A 193 30.10 -24.89 7.31
CA PRO A 193 29.42 -26.01 6.68
C PRO A 193 30.09 -27.34 7.02
N ASP A 194 29.29 -28.40 7.10
CA ASP A 194 29.72 -29.78 7.40
C ASP A 194 29.74 -30.70 6.16
N LYS A 195 29.15 -30.23 5.03
CA LYS A 195 29.05 -30.99 3.79
C LYS A 195 29.09 -30.06 2.56
N THR A 196 29.39 -30.64 1.41
CA THR A 196 29.36 -29.97 0.11
C THR A 196 27.91 -29.62 -0.26
N VAL A 197 27.67 -28.40 -0.71
CA VAL A 197 26.39 -27.96 -1.22
C VAL A 197 26.62 -27.14 -2.50
N PRO A 198 26.37 -27.72 -3.69
CA PRO A 198 26.62 -27.02 -4.96
C PRO A 198 25.80 -25.74 -5.11
N ILE A 199 24.57 -25.76 -4.62
CA ILE A 199 23.65 -24.60 -4.61
C ILE A 199 23.05 -24.52 -3.22
N LEU A 200 23.45 -23.48 -2.46
CA LEU A 200 22.85 -23.14 -1.18
C LEU A 200 21.70 -22.16 -1.41
N SER A 201 20.50 -22.55 -1.00
CA SER A 201 19.32 -21.69 -1.00
C SER A 201 18.50 -22.02 0.23
N ASP A 202 18.56 -21.18 1.24
CA ASP A 202 17.94 -21.33 2.54
C ASP A 202 17.55 -19.95 3.08
N GLY A 203 17.13 -19.85 4.33
CA GLY A 203 16.77 -18.59 4.97
C GLY A 203 16.93 -18.63 6.48
N VAL A 204 17.00 -17.44 7.02
CA VAL A 204 16.99 -17.20 8.46
C VAL A 204 15.77 -16.35 8.80
N PHE A 205 15.07 -16.75 9.84
CA PHE A 205 13.97 -16.02 10.41
C PHE A 205 14.42 -15.36 11.71
N VAL A 206 14.33 -14.05 11.79
CA VAL A 206 14.72 -13.27 12.97
C VAL A 206 13.50 -12.66 13.61
N ALA A 207 13.22 -13.03 14.86
CA ALA A 207 12.11 -12.47 15.62
C ALA A 207 12.36 -11.01 15.97
N THR A 208 11.35 -10.16 15.81
CA THR A 208 11.44 -8.72 16.04
C THR A 208 10.38 -8.22 17.00
N SER A 209 10.62 -7.06 17.63
CA SER A 209 9.63 -6.35 18.44
C SER A 209 8.65 -5.50 17.62
N ASN A 210 8.79 -5.46 16.29
CA ASN A 210 7.91 -4.68 15.43
C ASN A 210 6.56 -5.41 15.25
N LEU A 211 5.47 -4.80 15.70
CA LEU A 211 4.13 -5.42 15.65
C LEU A 211 3.58 -5.63 14.23
N ARG A 212 4.08 -4.90 13.23
CA ARG A 212 3.70 -5.07 11.81
C ARG A 212 4.55 -6.10 11.09
N GLN A 213 5.76 -6.39 11.64
CA GLN A 213 6.71 -7.36 11.10
C GLN A 213 7.37 -8.12 12.25
N LEU A 214 6.62 -9.05 12.86
CA LEU A 214 7.10 -9.86 14.00
C LEU A 214 8.29 -10.76 13.65
N GLU A 215 8.47 -11.03 12.37
CA GLU A 215 9.55 -11.87 11.86
C GLU A 215 10.16 -11.25 10.60
N LEU A 216 11.48 -11.15 10.60
CA LEU A 216 12.29 -10.70 9.47
C LEU A 216 12.91 -11.92 8.78
N PHE A 217 12.55 -12.15 7.53
CA PHE A 217 13.17 -13.20 6.71
C PHE A 217 14.41 -12.67 6.01
N LEU A 218 15.54 -13.36 6.21
CA LEU A 218 16.83 -13.07 5.59
C LEU A 218 17.23 -14.26 4.70
N PRO A 219 17.16 -14.14 3.38
CA PRO A 219 17.58 -15.17 2.46
C PRO A 219 19.08 -15.48 2.61
N VAL A 220 19.44 -16.76 2.45
CA VAL A 220 20.81 -17.24 2.46
C VAL A 220 21.08 -17.97 1.15
N TYR A 221 22.03 -17.47 0.38
CA TYR A 221 22.45 -18.06 -0.89
C TYR A 221 23.94 -18.33 -0.89
N GLY A 222 24.39 -19.22 -1.79
CA GLY A 222 25.80 -19.48 -1.99
C GLY A 222 26.08 -20.86 -2.55
N ASN A 223 27.25 -21.36 -2.22
CA ASN A 223 27.71 -22.73 -2.47
C ASN A 223 28.76 -23.13 -1.45
N VAL A 224 28.90 -24.44 -1.23
CA VAL A 224 29.91 -25.03 -0.35
C VAL A 224 30.75 -26.03 -1.14
N ARG A 225 32.05 -25.89 -1.06
CA ARG A 225 33.03 -26.76 -1.69
C ARG A 225 33.93 -27.50 -0.64
N GLU A 226 34.59 -28.53 -1.07
CA GLU A 226 35.65 -29.14 -0.28
C GLU A 226 36.80 -28.16 -0.08
N PHE A 227 37.39 -28.21 1.13
CA PHE A 227 38.62 -27.49 1.40
C PHE A 227 39.77 -28.18 0.66
N LYS A 228 40.50 -27.46 -0.20
CA LYS A 228 41.72 -27.96 -0.87
C LYS A 228 42.94 -27.36 -0.20
N PHE A 229 43.81 -28.24 0.30
CA PHE A 229 45.15 -27.80 0.70
C PHE A 229 45.94 -27.55 -0.59
N GLU A 230 46.43 -26.32 -0.79
CA GLU A 230 47.46 -26.00 -1.77
C GLU A 230 48.86 -26.33 -1.20
#